data_39a2e0817599e3355a82cd0e0278ece7
#
_entry.id   39a2e0817599e3355a82cd0e0278ece7
#
_cell.length_a   1.000
_cell.length_b   1.000
_cell.length_c   1.000
_cell.angle_alpha   90.00
_cell.angle_beta   90.00
_cell.angle_gamma   90.00
#
_symmetry.space_group_name_H-M   'P 1'
#
loop_
_entity.id
_entity.type
_entity.pdbx_description
1 polymer ?
#
loop_
_entity_poly.entity_id
_entity_poly.type
_entity_poly.pdbx_seq_one_letter_code
_entity_poly.pdbx_strand_id
1 'polypeptide(L)'
;MDASKIKLIIWDLDETFWNGTISEQKVAPVKQACDLVLLSSKKGIVNSICSKNDEKPCIDKLKEWGLDKYFVFNSINWEPKGQRIKDTVESMNLRPCNVLFIDDNKLNLEEAKFFCPDILTMLPDKIGELYAAVSMLDKNDEKLSRLESYKVLEKKNKIKKSIGSNEEFLRQSNIHVDFHSDCAEHIDRLHELIFRANQLNFTKVRSTKDELKALLEDKNAKCEYITAYDKYGEYGIVGFYAVKDNT
;
A
#
# COMPACT_ATOMS: atom_id res chain seq x y z
N MET A 1 -12.55 -6.95 -15.03
CA MET A 1 -11.40 -6.96 -14.07
C MET A 1 -11.95 -7.07 -12.65
N ASP A 2 -11.39 -7.93 -11.81
CA ASP A 2 -11.81 -8.04 -10.40
C ASP A 2 -11.10 -6.97 -9.55
N ALA A 3 -11.79 -5.84 -9.32
CA ALA A 3 -11.26 -4.71 -8.57
C ALA A 3 -10.97 -5.04 -7.08
N SER A 4 -11.55 -6.12 -6.54
CA SER A 4 -11.35 -6.50 -5.13
C SER A 4 -9.91 -6.92 -4.81
N LYS A 5 -9.17 -7.38 -5.83
CA LYS A 5 -7.77 -7.80 -5.74
C LYS A 5 -6.78 -6.65 -5.85
N ILE A 6 -7.20 -5.51 -6.41
CA ILE A 6 -6.32 -4.35 -6.61
C ILE A 6 -6.00 -3.72 -5.26
N LYS A 7 -4.71 -3.48 -5.03
CA LYS A 7 -4.18 -2.80 -3.84
C LYS A 7 -3.40 -1.55 -4.18
N LEU A 8 -2.88 -1.47 -5.41
CA LEU A 8 -2.11 -0.36 -5.93
C LEU A 8 -2.52 -0.08 -7.37
N ILE A 9 -2.73 1.19 -7.70
CA ILE A 9 -2.83 1.69 -9.06
C ILE A 9 -1.58 2.53 -9.34
N ILE A 10 -0.83 2.18 -10.37
CA ILE A 10 0.31 2.96 -10.87
C ILE A 10 -0.16 3.71 -12.11
N TRP A 11 0.05 5.00 -12.13
CA TRP A 11 -0.40 5.90 -13.18
C TRP A 11 0.76 6.39 -14.03
N ASP A 12 0.64 6.35 -15.33
CA ASP A 12 1.33 7.28 -16.19
C ASP A 12 0.63 8.65 -16.11
N LEU A 13 1.28 9.71 -16.59
CA LEU A 13 0.78 11.06 -16.48
C LEU A 13 0.29 11.62 -17.81
N ASP A 14 1.18 11.84 -18.80
CA ASP A 14 0.82 12.44 -20.10
C ASP A 14 -0.14 11.54 -20.86
N GLU A 15 -1.19 12.12 -21.47
CA GLU A 15 -2.25 11.42 -22.21
C GLU A 15 -2.94 10.27 -21.42
N THR A 16 -2.66 10.19 -20.11
CA THR A 16 -3.23 9.16 -19.22
C THR A 16 -3.95 9.79 -18.03
N PHE A 17 -3.22 10.47 -17.12
CA PHE A 17 -3.80 11.14 -15.95
C PHE A 17 -4.29 12.54 -16.30
N TRP A 18 -3.67 13.15 -17.25
CA TRP A 18 -4.07 14.43 -17.86
C TRP A 18 -3.98 14.36 -19.37
N ASN A 19 -4.72 15.24 -20.04
CA ASN A 19 -4.63 15.43 -21.47
C ASN A 19 -3.45 16.34 -21.80
N GLY A 20 -2.65 15.97 -22.79
CA GLY A 20 -1.48 16.70 -23.25
C GLY A 20 -0.18 16.21 -22.63
N THR A 21 0.94 16.74 -23.12
CA THR A 21 2.30 16.47 -22.68
C THR A 21 2.83 17.69 -21.94
N ILE A 22 3.20 17.52 -20.66
CA ILE A 22 3.51 18.64 -19.77
C ILE A 22 4.72 19.48 -20.23
N SER A 23 5.67 18.88 -20.95
CA SER A 23 6.82 19.56 -21.52
C SER A 23 6.50 20.43 -22.76
N GLU A 24 5.37 20.18 -23.42
CA GLU A 24 5.04 20.78 -24.71
C GLU A 24 3.90 21.80 -24.61
N GLN A 25 2.96 21.62 -23.69
CA GLN A 25 1.75 22.42 -23.60
C GLN A 25 1.15 22.46 -22.19
N LYS A 26 0.12 23.28 -22.02
CA LYS A 26 -0.69 23.28 -20.81
C LYS A 26 -1.49 21.98 -20.76
N VAL A 27 -1.36 21.25 -19.65
CA VAL A 27 -2.11 20.02 -19.39
C VAL A 27 -3.39 20.31 -18.61
N ALA A 28 -4.41 19.48 -18.83
CA ALA A 28 -5.69 19.53 -18.11
C ALA A 28 -5.98 18.16 -17.50
N PRO A 29 -6.38 18.08 -16.22
CA PRO A 29 -6.60 16.80 -15.56
C PRO A 29 -7.78 16.04 -16.18
N VAL A 30 -7.64 14.73 -16.36
CA VAL A 30 -8.75 13.86 -16.71
C VAL A 30 -9.63 13.69 -15.47
N LYS A 31 -10.83 14.27 -15.51
CA LYS A 31 -11.72 14.27 -14.33
C LYS A 31 -11.95 12.87 -13.75
N GLN A 32 -12.21 11.88 -14.61
CA GLN A 32 -12.45 10.50 -14.16
C GLN A 32 -11.21 9.88 -13.48
N ALA A 33 -9.99 10.22 -13.90
CA ALA A 33 -8.76 9.78 -13.25
C ALA A 33 -8.63 10.41 -11.86
N CYS A 34 -8.88 11.72 -11.73
CA CYS A 34 -8.88 12.41 -10.44
C CYS A 34 -9.91 11.82 -9.47
N ASP A 35 -11.15 11.64 -9.94
CA ASP A 35 -12.24 11.06 -9.17
C ASP A 35 -11.89 9.63 -8.71
N LEU A 36 -11.24 8.83 -9.58
CA LEU A 36 -10.79 7.47 -9.25
C LEU A 36 -9.69 7.46 -8.21
N VAL A 37 -8.72 8.38 -8.24
CA VAL A 37 -7.69 8.50 -7.20
C VAL A 37 -8.30 8.78 -5.84
N LEU A 38 -9.27 9.69 -5.76
CA LEU A 38 -9.96 10.00 -4.51
C LEU A 38 -10.78 8.82 -3.99
N LEU A 39 -11.54 8.18 -4.89
CA LEU A 39 -12.38 7.03 -4.54
C LEU A 39 -11.52 5.82 -4.12
N SER A 40 -10.50 5.45 -4.92
CA SER A 40 -9.63 4.32 -4.64
C SER A 40 -8.92 4.48 -3.30
N SER A 41 -8.45 5.67 -2.97
CA SER A 41 -7.83 5.96 -1.67
C SER A 41 -8.78 5.70 -0.51
N LYS A 42 -10.04 6.14 -0.60
CA LYS A 42 -11.09 5.86 0.39
C LYS A 42 -11.49 4.39 0.46
N LYS A 43 -11.24 3.61 -0.57
CA LYS A 43 -11.43 2.15 -0.61
C LYS A 43 -10.18 1.38 -0.17
N GLY A 44 -9.13 2.08 0.32
CA GLY A 44 -7.87 1.47 0.76
C GLY A 44 -7.02 0.92 -0.40
N ILE A 45 -7.22 1.43 -1.61
CA ILE A 45 -6.36 1.19 -2.77
C ILE A 45 -5.41 2.38 -2.88
N VAL A 46 -4.11 2.12 -2.89
CA VAL A 46 -3.07 3.16 -2.91
C VAL A 46 -2.76 3.56 -4.35
N ASN A 47 -2.32 4.80 -4.57
CA ASN A 47 -1.93 5.30 -5.88
C ASN A 47 -0.44 5.66 -5.90
N SER A 48 0.21 5.38 -7.02
CA SER A 48 1.60 5.72 -7.33
C SER A 48 1.71 6.23 -8.75
N ILE A 49 2.83 6.83 -9.09
CA ILE A 49 3.12 7.36 -10.43
C ILE A 49 4.35 6.67 -11.00
N CYS A 50 4.29 6.28 -12.28
CA CYS A 50 5.44 5.88 -13.06
C CYS A 50 5.40 6.56 -14.43
N SER A 51 6.10 7.67 -14.58
CA SER A 51 6.05 8.49 -15.81
C SER A 51 7.44 8.85 -16.32
N LYS A 52 7.58 9.03 -17.64
CA LYS A 52 8.79 9.54 -18.30
C LYS A 52 8.66 11.06 -18.44
N ASN A 53 9.06 11.77 -17.40
CA ASN A 53 8.94 13.21 -17.29
C ASN A 53 9.99 13.80 -16.35
N ASP A 54 10.07 15.11 -16.28
CA ASP A 54 10.76 15.82 -15.21
C ASP A 54 9.86 15.85 -13.96
N GLU A 55 10.40 15.41 -12.83
CA GLU A 55 9.64 15.22 -11.58
C GLU A 55 9.00 16.53 -11.10
N LYS A 56 9.80 17.61 -11.04
CA LYS A 56 9.37 18.87 -10.43
C LYS A 56 8.12 19.46 -11.10
N PRO A 57 8.05 19.65 -12.42
CA PRO A 57 6.85 20.18 -13.08
C PRO A 57 5.61 19.31 -12.83
N CYS A 58 5.77 17.97 -12.85
CA CYS A 58 4.68 17.04 -12.60
C CYS A 58 4.13 17.17 -11.16
N ILE A 59 5.00 17.19 -10.18
CA ILE A 59 4.61 17.32 -8.76
C ILE A 59 3.98 18.70 -8.51
N ASP A 60 4.52 19.76 -9.07
CA ASP A 60 3.96 21.12 -8.94
C ASP A 60 2.54 21.18 -9.55
N LYS A 61 2.29 20.49 -10.65
CA LYS A 61 0.97 20.40 -11.27
C LYS A 61 -0.02 19.60 -10.42
N LEU A 62 0.41 18.48 -9.86
CA LEU A 62 -0.43 17.69 -8.94
C LEU A 62 -0.77 18.47 -7.66
N LYS A 63 0.15 19.28 -7.14
CA LYS A 63 -0.10 20.20 -6.02
C LYS A 63 -1.11 21.27 -6.36
N GLU A 64 -1.02 21.88 -7.55
CA GLU A 64 -1.99 22.86 -8.03
C GLU A 64 -3.42 22.29 -8.00
N TRP A 65 -3.58 21.00 -8.28
CA TRP A 65 -4.86 20.31 -8.23
C TRP A 65 -5.19 19.68 -6.86
N GLY A 66 -4.29 19.79 -5.87
CA GLY A 66 -4.48 19.23 -4.52
C GLY A 66 -4.44 17.70 -4.47
N LEU A 67 -3.82 17.04 -5.47
CA LEU A 67 -3.79 15.58 -5.63
C LEU A 67 -2.48 14.94 -5.21
N ASP A 68 -1.39 15.70 -5.09
CA ASP A 68 -0.04 15.19 -4.76
C ASP A 68 -0.02 14.31 -3.50
N LYS A 69 -0.83 14.66 -2.50
CA LYS A 69 -0.91 13.96 -1.22
C LYS A 69 -1.48 12.54 -1.29
N TYR A 70 -2.11 12.17 -2.40
CA TYR A 70 -2.71 10.83 -2.60
C TYR A 70 -1.76 9.84 -3.26
N PHE A 71 -0.58 10.29 -3.68
CA PHE A 71 0.41 9.46 -4.35
C PHE A 71 1.60 9.16 -3.44
N VAL A 72 2.12 7.94 -3.54
CA VAL A 72 3.30 7.47 -2.82
C VAL A 72 4.20 6.64 -3.74
N PHE A 73 5.49 6.53 -3.42
CA PHE A 73 6.47 5.80 -4.22
C PHE A 73 6.53 6.25 -5.67
N ASN A 74 6.36 7.54 -5.90
CA ASN A 74 6.39 8.10 -7.24
C ASN A 74 7.75 7.90 -7.90
N SER A 75 7.72 7.48 -9.16
CA SER A 75 8.87 7.27 -10.00
C SER A 75 8.70 8.09 -11.28
N ILE A 76 9.22 9.32 -11.27
CA ILE A 76 9.11 10.27 -12.38
C ILE A 76 10.53 10.60 -12.84
N ASN A 77 10.94 10.04 -13.95
CA ASN A 77 12.23 10.28 -14.60
C ASN A 77 12.20 9.67 -16.01
N TRP A 78 13.25 9.87 -16.81
CA TRP A 78 13.32 9.46 -18.21
C TRP A 78 13.74 8.01 -18.47
N GLU A 79 14.03 7.24 -17.40
CA GLU A 79 14.40 5.83 -17.51
C GLU A 79 13.22 4.95 -17.96
N PRO A 80 13.48 3.76 -18.55
CA PRO A 80 12.45 2.78 -18.91
C PRO A 80 11.51 2.45 -17.73
N LYS A 81 10.21 2.23 -17.98
CA LYS A 81 9.21 2.07 -16.93
C LYS A 81 9.22 0.68 -16.30
N GLY A 82 9.53 -0.38 -17.05
CA GLY A 82 9.34 -1.76 -16.59
C GLY A 82 10.07 -2.09 -15.31
N GLN A 83 11.39 -1.84 -15.25
CA GLN A 83 12.18 -2.09 -14.02
C GLN A 83 11.71 -1.19 -12.86
N ARG A 84 11.39 0.06 -13.12
CA ARG A 84 10.92 1.01 -12.10
C ARG A 84 9.58 0.59 -11.47
N ILE A 85 8.67 0.03 -12.28
CA ILE A 85 7.42 -0.55 -11.81
C ILE A 85 7.70 -1.75 -10.90
N LYS A 86 8.59 -2.65 -11.32
CA LYS A 86 9.02 -3.80 -10.50
C LYS A 86 9.60 -3.33 -9.16
N ASP A 87 10.51 -2.37 -9.17
CA ASP A 87 11.14 -1.82 -7.97
C ASP A 87 10.08 -1.18 -7.03
N THR A 88 9.07 -0.52 -7.60
CA THR A 88 7.95 0.04 -6.82
C THR A 88 7.12 -1.07 -6.16
N VAL A 89 6.75 -2.10 -6.90
CA VAL A 89 5.98 -3.25 -6.39
C VAL A 89 6.72 -3.96 -5.26
N GLU A 90 8.02 -4.22 -5.44
CA GLU A 90 8.89 -4.84 -4.43
C GLU A 90 9.06 -3.94 -3.20
N SER A 91 9.32 -2.64 -3.39
CA SER A 91 9.47 -1.67 -2.30
C SER A 91 8.20 -1.50 -1.46
N MET A 92 7.03 -1.71 -2.07
CA MET A 92 5.73 -1.68 -1.40
C MET A 92 5.32 -3.03 -0.83
N ASN A 93 6.14 -4.09 -0.96
CA ASN A 93 5.86 -5.46 -0.53
C ASN A 93 4.53 -5.99 -1.09
N LEU A 94 4.23 -5.70 -2.35
CA LEU A 94 3.02 -6.14 -3.03
C LEU A 94 3.31 -7.32 -3.97
N ARG A 95 2.25 -8.09 -4.27
CA ARG A 95 2.30 -9.09 -5.35
C ARG A 95 1.91 -8.42 -6.66
N PRO A 96 2.56 -8.74 -7.80
CA PRO A 96 2.22 -8.16 -9.10
C PRO A 96 0.72 -8.26 -9.45
N CYS A 97 0.09 -9.40 -9.16
CA CYS A 97 -1.35 -9.62 -9.42
C CYS A 97 -2.30 -8.70 -8.61
N ASN A 98 -1.77 -7.93 -7.66
CA ASN A 98 -2.53 -6.92 -6.90
C ASN A 98 -2.24 -5.49 -7.37
N VAL A 99 -1.49 -5.31 -8.44
CA VAL A 99 -1.07 -4.02 -8.98
C VAL A 99 -1.66 -3.81 -10.35
N LEU A 100 -2.26 -2.66 -10.59
CA LEU A 100 -2.75 -2.23 -11.89
C LEU A 100 -1.88 -1.07 -12.38
N PHE A 101 -1.33 -1.19 -13.58
CA PHE A 101 -0.64 -0.12 -14.27
C PHE A 101 -1.50 0.44 -15.41
N ILE A 102 -1.67 1.74 -15.45
CA ILE A 102 -2.47 2.47 -16.45
C ILE A 102 -1.54 3.38 -17.26
N ASP A 103 -1.53 3.19 -18.57
CA ASP A 103 -0.66 3.91 -19.51
C ASP A 103 -1.33 3.91 -20.89
N ASP A 104 -1.25 5.02 -21.65
CA ASP A 104 -1.79 5.12 -22.99
C ASP A 104 -0.93 4.35 -24.03
N ASN A 105 0.35 4.18 -23.73
CA ASN A 105 1.30 3.51 -24.62
C ASN A 105 1.35 2.01 -24.35
N LYS A 106 0.87 1.23 -25.32
CA LYS A 106 0.86 -0.24 -25.25
C LYS A 106 2.25 -0.85 -25.05
N LEU A 107 3.31 -0.24 -25.57
CA LEU A 107 4.69 -0.72 -25.37
C LEU A 107 5.09 -0.64 -23.88
N ASN A 108 4.72 0.42 -23.18
CA ASN A 108 4.97 0.54 -21.74
C ASN A 108 4.19 -0.53 -20.95
N LEU A 109 2.96 -0.85 -21.37
CA LEU A 109 2.16 -1.91 -20.76
C LEU A 109 2.81 -3.28 -20.94
N GLU A 110 3.32 -3.59 -22.13
CA GLU A 110 4.03 -4.87 -22.39
C GLU A 110 5.39 -4.90 -21.68
N GLU A 111 6.11 -3.78 -21.63
CA GLU A 111 7.35 -3.66 -20.84
C GLU A 111 7.09 -3.96 -19.35
N ALA A 112 6.02 -3.40 -18.77
CA ALA A 112 5.65 -3.68 -17.39
C ALA A 112 5.37 -5.17 -17.14
N LYS A 113 4.67 -5.85 -18.05
CA LYS A 113 4.40 -7.30 -17.96
C LYS A 113 5.68 -8.12 -18.05
N PHE A 114 6.63 -7.71 -18.89
CA PHE A 114 7.91 -8.41 -19.04
C PHE A 114 8.73 -8.39 -17.73
N PHE A 115 8.84 -7.23 -17.09
CA PHE A 115 9.61 -7.07 -15.85
C PHE A 115 8.85 -7.53 -14.59
N CYS A 116 7.52 -7.51 -14.65
CA CYS A 116 6.64 -7.79 -13.53
C CYS A 116 5.51 -8.72 -14.00
N PRO A 117 5.78 -10.03 -14.21
CA PRO A 117 4.75 -10.98 -14.60
C PRO A 117 3.55 -10.95 -13.65
N ASP A 118 2.37 -11.20 -14.18
CA ASP A 118 1.07 -11.14 -13.50
C ASP A 118 0.59 -9.73 -13.12
N ILE A 119 1.33 -8.65 -13.45
CA ILE A 119 0.82 -7.30 -13.27
C ILE A 119 -0.41 -7.07 -14.15
N LEU A 120 -1.42 -6.42 -13.59
CA LEU A 120 -2.57 -5.99 -14.36
C LEU A 120 -2.23 -4.71 -15.13
N THR A 121 -2.68 -4.63 -16.39
CA THR A 121 -2.46 -3.43 -17.23
C THR A 121 -3.75 -2.96 -17.85
N MET A 122 -3.87 -1.65 -18.09
CA MET A 122 -5.09 -1.05 -18.64
C MET A 122 -4.77 0.21 -19.45
N LEU A 123 -5.51 0.42 -20.52
CA LEU A 123 -5.52 1.68 -21.27
C LEU A 123 -6.44 2.72 -20.58
N PRO A 124 -6.20 4.03 -20.74
CA PRO A 124 -6.97 5.09 -20.09
C PRO A 124 -8.47 5.12 -20.44
N ASP A 125 -8.85 4.64 -21.61
CA ASP A 125 -10.24 4.56 -22.08
C ASP A 125 -11.15 3.70 -21.16
N LYS A 126 -10.53 2.84 -20.32
CA LYS A 126 -11.20 1.95 -19.36
C LYS A 126 -11.32 2.52 -17.95
N ILE A 127 -10.87 3.75 -17.69
CA ILE A 127 -10.91 4.37 -16.36
C ILE A 127 -12.35 4.43 -15.81
N GLY A 128 -13.34 4.72 -16.67
CA GLY A 128 -14.76 4.75 -16.27
C GLY A 128 -15.29 3.39 -15.80
N GLU A 129 -14.90 2.30 -16.46
CA GLU A 129 -15.26 0.93 -16.04
C GLU A 129 -14.61 0.58 -14.70
N LEU A 130 -13.34 0.96 -14.51
CA LEU A 130 -12.64 0.75 -13.26
C LEU A 130 -13.25 1.56 -12.12
N TYR A 131 -13.62 2.82 -12.36
CA TYR A 131 -14.32 3.66 -11.38
C TYR A 131 -15.61 2.98 -10.89
N ALA A 132 -16.44 2.50 -11.82
CA ALA A 132 -17.66 1.77 -11.47
C ALA A 132 -17.37 0.51 -10.63
N ALA A 133 -16.37 -0.29 -11.01
CA ALA A 133 -15.98 -1.48 -10.27
C ALA A 133 -15.45 -1.18 -8.87
N VAL A 134 -14.63 -0.12 -8.71
CA VAL A 134 -14.09 0.30 -7.41
C VAL A 134 -15.21 0.87 -6.51
N SER A 135 -16.20 1.57 -7.09
CA SER A 135 -17.32 2.13 -6.32
C SER A 135 -18.17 1.04 -5.63
N MET A 136 -18.25 -0.14 -6.23
CA MET A 136 -19.00 -1.29 -5.71
C MET A 136 -18.26 -2.09 -4.63
N LEU A 137 -17.00 -1.75 -4.32
CA LEU A 137 -16.25 -2.47 -3.29
C LEU A 137 -16.82 -2.16 -1.90
N ASP A 138 -17.09 -3.22 -1.15
CA ASP A 138 -17.46 -3.15 0.27
C ASP A 138 -16.20 -2.96 1.15
N LYS A 139 -15.44 -1.91 0.89
CA LYS A 139 -14.26 -1.49 1.65
C LYS A 139 -14.40 -0.02 1.98
N ASN A 140 -14.01 0.36 3.18
CA ASN A 140 -14.05 1.75 3.62
C ASN A 140 -12.79 2.09 4.42
N ASP A 141 -12.04 3.09 3.97
CA ASP A 141 -10.86 3.66 4.62
C ASP A 141 -10.94 5.20 4.57
N GLU A 142 -12.02 5.76 5.11
CA GLU A 142 -12.24 7.22 5.13
C GLU A 142 -11.10 7.99 5.82
N LYS A 143 -10.37 7.34 6.74
CA LYS A 143 -9.22 7.92 7.41
C LYS A 143 -7.92 7.82 6.59
N LEU A 144 -7.98 7.22 5.40
CA LEU A 144 -6.81 6.98 4.53
C LEU A 144 -5.66 6.26 5.24
N SER A 145 -6.00 5.38 6.19
CA SER A 145 -5.03 4.72 7.06
C SER A 145 -4.00 3.90 6.26
N ARG A 146 -4.45 3.31 5.15
CA ARG A 146 -3.57 2.55 4.28
C ARG A 146 -2.59 3.46 3.53
N LEU A 147 -3.05 4.59 3.02
CA LEU A 147 -2.19 5.59 2.39
C LEU A 147 -1.13 6.09 3.37
N GLU A 148 -1.51 6.44 4.60
CA GLU A 148 -0.57 6.90 5.62
C GLU A 148 0.47 5.82 5.99
N SER A 149 0.07 4.55 6.09
CA SER A 149 1.00 3.43 6.29
C SER A 149 2.05 3.34 5.18
N TYR A 150 1.65 3.55 3.93
CA TYR A 150 2.60 3.54 2.80
C TYR A 150 3.48 4.78 2.76
N LYS A 151 3.03 5.95 3.20
CA LYS A 151 3.88 7.14 3.38
C LYS A 151 5.00 6.89 4.40
N VAL A 152 4.68 6.22 5.51
CA VAL A 152 5.68 5.81 6.50
C VAL A 152 6.68 4.82 5.90
N LEU A 153 6.19 3.83 5.15
CA LEU A 153 7.05 2.86 4.46
C LEU A 153 7.97 3.53 3.44
N GLU A 154 7.46 4.48 2.66
CA GLU A 154 8.25 5.26 1.70
C GLU A 154 9.37 6.04 2.37
N LYS A 155 9.08 6.74 3.48
CA LYS A 155 10.10 7.44 4.27
C LYS A 155 11.18 6.49 4.77
N LYS A 156 10.80 5.32 5.29
CA LYS A 156 11.73 4.27 5.71
C LYS A 156 12.64 3.80 4.59
N ASN A 157 12.06 3.52 3.43
CA ASN A 157 12.83 3.04 2.28
C ASN A 157 13.83 4.08 1.77
N LYS A 158 13.46 5.37 1.76
CA LYS A 158 14.38 6.47 1.39
C LYS A 158 15.57 6.53 2.34
N ILE A 159 15.32 6.42 3.65
CA ILE A 159 16.38 6.47 4.66
C ILE A 159 17.22 5.19 4.62
N LYS A 160 16.60 4.01 4.47
CA LYS A 160 17.33 2.75 4.35
C LYS A 160 18.31 2.76 3.17
N LYS A 161 17.94 3.36 2.04
CA LYS A 161 18.83 3.51 0.87
C LYS A 161 20.03 4.44 1.15
N SER A 162 19.89 5.39 2.08
CA SER A 162 20.97 6.31 2.47
C SER A 162 21.91 5.74 3.56
N ILE A 163 21.49 4.68 4.27
CA ILE A 163 22.23 4.03 5.35
C ILE A 163 22.81 2.72 4.81
N GLY A 164 24.12 2.59 4.82
CA GLY A 164 24.82 1.48 4.15
C GLY A 164 24.57 0.06 4.69
N SER A 165 23.98 -0.11 5.91
CA SER A 165 23.66 -1.42 6.48
C SER A 165 22.27 -1.47 7.11
N ASN A 166 21.66 -2.67 7.07
CA ASN A 166 20.34 -2.90 7.67
C ASN A 166 20.41 -2.82 9.21
N GLU A 167 21.51 -3.24 9.81
CA GLU A 167 21.68 -3.19 11.27
C GLU A 167 21.75 -1.76 11.78
N GLU A 168 22.52 -0.91 11.12
CA GLU A 168 22.63 0.50 11.46
C GLU A 168 21.27 1.22 11.26
N PHE A 169 20.54 0.88 10.19
CA PHE A 169 19.18 1.40 9.99
C PHE A 169 18.24 1.02 11.15
N LEU A 170 18.25 -0.24 11.61
CA LEU A 170 17.41 -0.69 12.72
C LEU A 170 17.79 0.02 14.03
N ARG A 171 19.09 0.17 14.32
CA ARG A 171 19.56 0.92 15.50
C ARG A 171 19.08 2.37 15.47
N GLN A 172 19.22 3.03 14.33
CA GLN A 172 18.80 4.42 14.16
C GLN A 172 17.30 4.61 14.12
N SER A 173 16.52 3.55 13.87
CA SER A 173 15.07 3.62 13.82
C SER A 173 14.43 3.86 15.19
N ASN A 174 15.17 3.54 16.27
CA ASN A 174 14.67 3.69 17.65
C ASN A 174 13.33 3.00 17.84
N ILE A 175 13.31 1.68 17.60
CA ILE A 175 12.09 0.87 17.67
C ILE A 175 11.72 0.64 19.14
N HIS A 176 10.48 0.93 19.47
CA HIS A 176 9.85 0.66 20.76
C HIS A 176 8.73 -0.36 20.59
N VAL A 177 8.55 -1.18 21.60
CA VAL A 177 7.45 -2.16 21.67
C VAL A 177 6.80 -2.09 23.06
N ASP A 178 5.48 -2.07 23.06
CA ASP A 178 4.69 -2.09 24.29
C ASP A 178 3.80 -3.33 24.32
N PHE A 179 3.63 -3.89 25.54
CA PHE A 179 2.83 -5.08 25.79
C PHE A 179 1.53 -4.67 26.49
N HIS A 180 0.41 -5.22 26.03
CA HIS A 180 -0.91 -4.88 26.51
C HIS A 180 -1.74 -6.15 26.81
N SER A 181 -2.50 -6.10 27.89
CA SER A 181 -3.33 -7.24 28.35
C SER A 181 -4.83 -7.09 28.07
N ASP A 182 -5.28 -5.93 27.59
CA ASP A 182 -6.67 -5.62 27.23
C ASP A 182 -7.10 -6.21 25.87
N CYS A 183 -6.72 -7.47 25.63
CA CYS A 183 -6.91 -8.16 24.34
C CYS A 183 -8.37 -8.21 23.88
N ALA A 184 -9.33 -8.27 24.82
CA ALA A 184 -10.75 -8.41 24.49
C ALA A 184 -11.29 -7.21 23.68
N GLU A 185 -10.78 -6.00 23.94
CA GLU A 185 -11.18 -4.79 23.24
C GLU A 185 -10.70 -4.76 21.78
N HIS A 186 -9.71 -5.57 21.44
CA HIS A 186 -9.06 -5.62 20.14
C HIS A 186 -9.25 -6.95 19.39
N ILE A 187 -10.22 -7.76 19.80
CA ILE A 187 -10.41 -9.15 19.32
C ILE A 187 -10.51 -9.25 17.79
N ASP A 188 -11.16 -8.30 17.12
CA ASP A 188 -11.29 -8.29 15.66
C ASP A 188 -9.94 -8.12 14.99
N ARG A 189 -9.12 -7.22 15.50
CA ARG A 189 -7.78 -6.98 14.98
C ARG A 189 -6.83 -8.14 15.28
N LEU A 190 -6.93 -8.74 16.45
CA LEU A 190 -6.13 -9.90 16.81
C LEU A 190 -6.47 -11.11 15.95
N HIS A 191 -7.76 -11.37 15.73
CA HIS A 191 -8.22 -12.44 14.84
C HIS A 191 -7.70 -12.22 13.40
N GLU A 192 -7.81 -10.99 12.87
CA GLU A 192 -7.26 -10.64 11.55
C GLU A 192 -5.74 -10.91 11.48
N LEU A 193 -4.98 -10.52 12.51
CA LEU A 193 -3.53 -10.71 12.58
C LEU A 193 -3.18 -12.20 12.57
N ILE A 194 -3.82 -13.01 13.41
CA ILE A 194 -3.59 -14.47 13.50
C ILE A 194 -3.90 -15.13 12.15
N PHE A 195 -5.02 -14.74 11.52
CA PHE A 195 -5.44 -15.33 10.25
C PHE A 195 -4.50 -15.01 9.10
N ARG A 196 -3.94 -13.79 9.08
CA ARG A 196 -3.02 -13.32 8.03
C ARG A 196 -1.56 -13.73 8.24
N ALA A 197 -1.16 -14.04 9.48
CA ALA A 197 0.22 -14.40 9.78
C ALA A 197 0.55 -15.80 9.23
N ASN A 198 1.45 -15.84 8.23
CA ASN A 198 1.90 -17.10 7.61
C ASN A 198 3.28 -17.54 8.12
N GLN A 199 4.27 -16.63 8.06
CA GLN A 199 5.66 -16.96 8.39
C GLN A 199 5.93 -16.94 9.88
N LEU A 200 5.33 -15.98 10.60
CA LEU A 200 5.54 -15.79 12.05
C LEU A 200 4.41 -16.35 12.92
N ASN A 201 3.57 -17.22 12.37
CA ASN A 201 2.65 -18.02 13.15
C ASN A 201 3.32 -19.37 13.49
N PHE A 202 3.96 -19.43 14.65
CA PHE A 202 4.74 -20.60 15.07
C PHE A 202 3.89 -21.86 15.24
N THR A 203 2.69 -21.71 15.75
CA THR A 203 1.79 -22.85 16.03
C THR A 203 1.04 -23.32 14.78
N LYS A 204 0.99 -22.49 13.71
CA LYS A 204 0.15 -22.71 12.53
C LYS A 204 -1.36 -22.76 12.82
N VAL A 205 -1.76 -22.54 14.07
CA VAL A 205 -3.17 -22.47 14.47
C VAL A 205 -3.79 -21.19 13.90
N ARG A 206 -4.97 -21.33 13.32
CA ARG A 206 -5.81 -20.23 12.83
C ARG A 206 -7.13 -20.30 13.56
N SER A 207 -7.12 -19.82 14.80
CA SER A 207 -8.31 -19.81 15.64
C SER A 207 -9.43 -19.00 15.01
N THR A 208 -10.64 -19.50 15.10
CA THR A 208 -11.85 -18.73 14.85
C THR A 208 -11.97 -17.62 15.88
N LYS A 209 -12.84 -16.64 15.63
CA LYS A 209 -13.08 -15.56 16.59
C LYS A 209 -13.64 -16.08 17.91
N ASP A 210 -14.48 -17.11 17.87
CA ASP A 210 -15.07 -17.72 19.07
C ASP A 210 -14.03 -18.50 19.88
N GLU A 211 -13.12 -19.24 19.22
CA GLU A 211 -12.00 -19.92 19.88
C GLU A 211 -11.02 -18.92 20.51
N LEU A 212 -10.75 -17.81 19.83
CA LEU A 212 -9.93 -16.73 20.37
C LEU A 212 -10.59 -16.11 21.61
N LYS A 213 -11.90 -15.87 21.56
CA LYS A 213 -12.66 -15.35 22.69
C LYS A 213 -12.59 -16.28 23.89
N ALA A 214 -12.82 -17.58 23.67
CA ALA A 214 -12.69 -18.60 24.73
C ALA A 214 -11.29 -18.65 25.33
N LEU A 215 -10.24 -18.46 24.51
CA LEU A 215 -8.85 -18.40 24.98
C LEU A 215 -8.61 -17.16 25.86
N LEU A 216 -9.17 -15.99 25.50
CA LEU A 216 -9.04 -14.75 26.27
C LEU A 216 -9.79 -14.80 27.61
N GLU A 217 -10.84 -15.61 27.71
CA GLU A 217 -11.64 -15.83 28.92
C GLU A 217 -11.05 -16.93 29.84
N ASP A 218 -10.06 -17.71 29.35
CA ASP A 218 -9.44 -18.80 30.12
C ASP A 218 -8.50 -18.24 31.19
N LYS A 219 -8.81 -18.48 32.46
CA LYS A 219 -8.03 -18.01 33.63
C LYS A 219 -6.61 -18.58 33.71
N ASN A 220 -6.36 -19.72 33.04
CA ASN A 220 -5.04 -20.37 32.98
C ASN A 220 -4.22 -19.87 31.75
N ALA A 221 -4.76 -18.98 30.95
CA ALA A 221 -4.08 -18.41 29.82
C ALA A 221 -3.69 -16.94 30.09
N LYS A 222 -2.41 -16.64 29.94
CA LYS A 222 -1.92 -15.25 29.89
C LYS A 222 -1.87 -14.83 28.43
N CYS A 223 -2.68 -13.86 28.05
CA CYS A 223 -2.77 -13.32 26.69
C CYS A 223 -2.31 -11.86 26.66
N GLU A 224 -1.41 -11.53 25.76
CA GLU A 224 -0.95 -10.17 25.55
C GLU A 224 -0.81 -9.90 24.04
N TYR A 225 -1.09 -8.66 23.65
CA TYR A 225 -0.74 -8.18 22.30
C TYR A 225 0.38 -7.14 22.39
N ILE A 226 1.06 -6.97 21.27
CA ILE A 226 2.23 -6.12 21.15
C ILE A 226 1.91 -5.01 20.16
N THR A 227 2.10 -3.77 20.57
CA THR A 227 2.18 -2.62 19.66
C THR A 227 3.63 -2.25 19.40
N ALA A 228 3.89 -1.65 18.26
CA ALA A 228 5.21 -1.15 17.93
C ALA A 228 5.12 0.26 17.34
N TYR A 229 6.12 1.07 17.64
CA TYR A 229 6.34 2.37 17.03
C TYR A 229 7.84 2.67 16.90
N ASP A 230 8.18 3.58 16.03
CA ASP A 230 9.54 4.09 15.89
C ASP A 230 9.51 5.58 15.49
N LYS A 231 10.66 6.17 15.21
CA LYS A 231 10.76 7.57 14.81
C LYS A 231 10.04 7.93 13.50
N TYR A 232 9.55 6.93 12.75
CA TYR A 232 8.86 7.15 11.48
C TYR A 232 7.33 7.07 11.63
N GLY A 233 6.84 6.40 12.69
CA GLY A 233 5.41 6.30 12.96
C GLY A 233 5.02 5.12 13.83
N GLU A 234 3.70 4.96 14.00
CA GLU A 234 3.08 3.87 14.74
C GLU A 234 2.67 2.75 13.79
N TYR A 235 2.86 1.49 14.23
CA TYR A 235 2.51 0.29 13.45
C TYR A 235 1.25 -0.41 13.96
N GLY A 236 0.70 0.09 15.08
CA GLY A 236 -0.44 -0.53 15.75
C GLY A 236 -0.09 -1.92 16.29
N ILE A 237 -1.08 -2.82 16.31
CA ILE A 237 -0.89 -4.19 16.82
C ILE A 237 -0.10 -5.00 15.79
N VAL A 238 1.10 -5.43 16.19
CA VAL A 238 2.06 -6.17 15.35
C VAL A 238 2.25 -7.62 15.79
N GLY A 239 1.84 -7.98 17.01
CA GLY A 239 1.99 -9.32 17.55
C GLY A 239 0.92 -9.65 18.60
N PHE A 240 0.70 -10.95 18.78
CA PHE A 240 -0.13 -11.52 19.84
C PHE A 240 0.48 -12.84 20.30
N TYR A 241 0.44 -13.08 21.59
CA TYR A 241 0.80 -14.38 22.13
C TYR A 241 -0.13 -14.78 23.28
N ALA A 242 -0.23 -16.08 23.47
CA ALA A 242 -0.93 -16.69 24.61
C ALA A 242 -0.05 -17.79 25.21
N VAL A 243 0.09 -17.80 26.52
CA VAL A 243 0.79 -18.84 27.28
C VAL A 243 -0.20 -19.48 28.22
N LYS A 244 -0.30 -20.81 28.18
CA LYS A 244 -1.06 -21.60 29.15
C LYS A 244 -0.10 -22.30 30.09
N ASP A 245 -0.36 -22.19 31.39
CA ASP A 245 0.30 -23.04 32.39
C ASP A 245 -0.27 -24.44 32.24
N ASN A 246 0.55 -25.37 31.78
CA ASN A 246 0.25 -26.81 31.82
C ASN A 246 0.58 -27.31 33.21
N THR A 247 -0.36 -27.22 34.14
CA THR A 247 -0.33 -27.95 35.42
C THR A 247 -0.80 -29.36 35.24
#